data_e46f0b4164ed854f54c43a03f9011806
#
_entry.id   e46f0b4164ed854f54c43a03f9011806
#
_cell.length_a   1.000
_cell.length_b   1.000
_cell.length_c   1.000
_cell.angle_alpha   90.00
_cell.angle_beta   90.00
_cell.angle_gamma   90.00
#
_symmetry.space_group_name_H-M   'P 1'
#
loop_
_entity.id
_entity.type
_entity.pdbx_description
1 polymer ?
#
loop_
_entity_poly.entity_id
_entity_poly.type
_entity_poly.pdbx_seq_one_letter_code
_entity_poly.pdbx_strand_id
1 'polypeptide(L)'
;EENTQKVLAAFQKYRVAEGYFAGTTGYGYDDIGQDKLDEIYAELFGTEAALVRIGFVNGTHAISCALFGALRPGDTLVSAVGAPYDTLLGVIGVVDKGPGSLKDYGVHYRQVDLTPEHTPDIPGMVEAVKDPTVKAVLIQRSKGYSTRASLSVDEIGEMCAAIRSANPKVWILVDNCYGEFVETKEPTQVGADLVVGSLIKNPGGGLAPTGGYIAGKQELIEAASMRLTAPGIGGECGSTLGNNRLLYQGLFLAPHTVAQAVKTAVFGALVMELLGYQTEPASTDVRHDIIQMFHFGAPEPLKKFCKGIQFGSPVDSYVTPEPWDMPGYDCQVIMAAGAFIQGASIELS
;
A
#
# COMPACT_ATOMS: atom_id res chain seq x y z
N GLU A 1 6.94 -0.36 -19.99
CA GLU A 1 6.97 -1.55 -20.87
C GLU A 1 7.37 -2.81 -20.10
N GLU A 2 8.46 -2.81 -19.34
CA GLU A 2 8.96 -3.99 -18.62
C GLU A 2 7.90 -4.60 -17.69
N ASN A 3 7.27 -3.80 -16.84
CA ASN A 3 6.22 -4.30 -15.93
C ASN A 3 5.00 -4.84 -16.70
N THR A 4 4.65 -4.23 -17.84
CA THR A 4 3.57 -4.77 -18.72
C THR A 4 3.95 -6.14 -19.28
N GLN A 5 5.21 -6.32 -19.69
CA GLN A 5 5.71 -7.62 -20.16
C GLN A 5 5.70 -8.67 -19.04
N LYS A 6 6.07 -8.30 -17.80
CA LYS A 6 6.00 -9.21 -16.64
C LYS A 6 4.57 -9.67 -16.37
N VAL A 7 3.60 -8.75 -16.37
CA VAL A 7 2.20 -9.12 -16.17
C VAL A 7 1.69 -10.01 -17.30
N LEU A 8 2.00 -9.68 -18.56
CA LEU A 8 1.63 -10.51 -19.71
C LEU A 8 2.25 -11.91 -19.61
N ALA A 9 3.53 -12.00 -19.28
CA ALA A 9 4.23 -13.28 -19.12
C ALA A 9 3.62 -14.13 -18.00
N ALA A 10 3.27 -13.52 -16.84
CA ALA A 10 2.58 -14.21 -15.76
C ALA A 10 1.21 -14.74 -16.21
N PHE A 11 0.42 -13.92 -16.90
CA PHE A 11 -0.89 -14.36 -17.44
C PHE A 11 -0.75 -15.54 -18.40
N GLN A 12 0.25 -15.54 -19.28
CA GLN A 12 0.54 -16.64 -20.19
C GLN A 12 1.02 -17.89 -19.44
N LYS A 13 1.94 -17.73 -18.49
CA LYS A 13 2.48 -18.83 -17.65
C LYS A 13 1.36 -19.56 -16.91
N TYR A 14 0.47 -18.81 -16.28
CA TYR A 14 -0.65 -19.36 -15.52
C TYR A 14 -1.89 -19.63 -16.36
N ARG A 15 -1.79 -19.50 -17.69
CA ARG A 15 -2.82 -19.84 -18.67
C ARG A 15 -4.17 -19.20 -18.33
N VAL A 16 -4.16 -17.87 -18.10
CA VAL A 16 -5.39 -17.15 -17.79
C VAL A 16 -6.46 -17.45 -18.82
N ALA A 17 -7.56 -18.05 -18.39
CA ALA A 17 -8.67 -18.48 -19.22
C ALA A 17 -9.93 -17.67 -18.90
N GLU A 18 -10.84 -17.54 -19.86
CA GLU A 18 -12.09 -16.81 -19.68
C GLU A 18 -12.94 -17.34 -18.51
N GLY A 19 -12.87 -18.64 -18.24
CA GLY A 19 -13.56 -19.25 -17.11
C GLY A 19 -13.13 -18.74 -15.74
N TYR A 20 -11.92 -18.18 -15.61
CA TYR A 20 -11.43 -17.57 -14.36
C TYR A 20 -12.12 -16.25 -14.01
N PHE A 21 -12.81 -15.65 -14.97
CA PHE A 21 -13.55 -14.40 -14.76
C PHE A 21 -14.94 -14.63 -14.17
N ALA A 22 -15.40 -15.89 -14.12
CA ALA A 22 -16.60 -16.24 -13.38
C ALA A 22 -16.36 -15.99 -11.89
N GLY A 23 -17.35 -15.47 -11.21
CA GLY A 23 -17.30 -15.26 -9.77
C GLY A 23 -18.03 -16.37 -9.02
N THR A 24 -17.77 -16.42 -7.73
CA THR A 24 -18.47 -17.28 -6.78
C THR A 24 -19.38 -16.48 -5.87
N THR A 25 -20.33 -17.18 -5.22
CA THR A 25 -21.23 -16.63 -4.21
C THR A 25 -21.25 -17.55 -2.97
N GLY A 26 -21.82 -17.08 -1.88
CA GLY A 26 -21.90 -17.86 -0.65
C GLY A 26 -20.53 -18.07 -0.02
N TYR A 27 -20.16 -19.30 0.28
CA TYR A 27 -18.86 -19.60 0.88
C TYR A 27 -17.68 -19.35 -0.05
N GLY A 28 -17.87 -19.46 -1.37
CA GLY A 28 -16.83 -19.22 -2.36
C GLY A 28 -15.68 -20.21 -2.35
N TYR A 29 -15.92 -21.45 -1.94
CA TYR A 29 -14.93 -22.52 -2.06
C TYR A 29 -14.64 -22.83 -3.53
N ASP A 30 -13.41 -23.28 -3.81
CA ASP A 30 -12.97 -23.70 -5.15
C ASP A 30 -13.14 -22.60 -6.22
N ASP A 31 -12.93 -21.32 -5.86
CA ASP A 31 -12.86 -20.23 -6.83
C ASP A 31 -11.53 -20.26 -7.58
N ILE A 32 -11.51 -21.05 -8.67
CA ILE A 32 -10.30 -21.24 -9.49
C ILE A 32 -9.71 -19.91 -9.98
N GLY A 33 -10.58 -18.92 -10.27
CA GLY A 33 -10.13 -17.60 -10.69
C GLY A 33 -9.40 -16.86 -9.58
N GLN A 34 -9.89 -16.94 -8.35
CA GLN A 34 -9.25 -16.36 -7.18
C GLN A 34 -7.90 -17.02 -6.88
N ASP A 35 -7.86 -18.37 -6.92
CA ASP A 35 -6.62 -19.12 -6.67
C ASP A 35 -5.54 -18.79 -7.70
N LYS A 36 -5.93 -18.70 -8.97
CA LYS A 36 -5.00 -18.30 -10.04
C LYS A 36 -4.52 -16.86 -9.91
N LEU A 37 -5.33 -15.97 -9.40
CA LEU A 37 -4.93 -14.60 -9.13
C LEU A 37 -3.87 -14.53 -8.02
N ASP A 38 -4.01 -15.35 -6.97
CA ASP A 38 -3.00 -15.50 -5.92
C ASP A 38 -1.65 -15.97 -6.50
N GLU A 39 -1.65 -17.01 -7.34
CA GLU A 39 -0.45 -17.51 -8.01
C GLU A 39 0.22 -16.44 -8.90
N ILE A 40 -0.58 -15.65 -9.64
CA ILE A 40 -0.08 -14.56 -10.48
C ILE A 40 0.54 -13.45 -9.63
N TYR A 41 -0.09 -13.06 -8.53
CA TYR A 41 0.49 -12.08 -7.62
C TYR A 41 1.79 -12.59 -6.98
N ALA A 42 1.83 -13.84 -6.53
CA ALA A 42 3.05 -14.45 -6.00
C ALA A 42 4.21 -14.38 -7.02
N GLU A 43 3.93 -14.69 -8.29
CA GLU A 43 4.93 -14.59 -9.38
C GLU A 43 5.41 -13.15 -9.59
N LEU A 44 4.49 -12.19 -9.68
CA LEU A 44 4.81 -10.79 -9.97
C LEU A 44 5.64 -10.16 -8.85
N PHE A 45 5.34 -10.51 -7.60
CA PHE A 45 6.07 -10.02 -6.43
C PHE A 45 7.28 -10.90 -6.06
N GLY A 46 7.49 -12.03 -6.76
CA GLY A 46 8.62 -12.93 -6.49
C GLY A 46 8.53 -13.59 -5.12
N THR A 47 7.34 -14.05 -4.72
CA THR A 47 7.05 -14.56 -3.38
C THR A 47 6.63 -16.04 -3.39
N GLU A 48 6.60 -16.66 -2.20
CA GLU A 48 6.16 -18.05 -2.04
C GLU A 48 4.65 -18.19 -2.22
N ALA A 49 3.89 -17.20 -1.76
CA ALA A 49 2.43 -17.16 -1.84
C ALA A 49 1.90 -15.74 -1.87
N ALA A 50 0.62 -15.61 -2.21
CA ALA A 50 -0.14 -14.38 -2.07
C ALA A 50 -1.58 -14.67 -1.63
N LEU A 51 -2.26 -13.65 -1.15
CA LEU A 51 -3.67 -13.64 -0.77
C LEU A 51 -4.31 -12.38 -1.34
N VAL A 52 -5.08 -12.51 -2.41
CA VAL A 52 -5.72 -11.40 -3.13
C VAL A 52 -7.22 -11.51 -2.94
N ARG A 53 -7.80 -10.63 -2.13
CA ARG A 53 -9.20 -10.79 -1.69
C ARG A 53 -9.98 -9.49 -1.72
N ILE A 54 -11.19 -9.53 -2.25
CA ILE A 54 -12.15 -8.44 -2.10
C ILE A 54 -12.67 -8.31 -0.67
N GLY A 55 -12.50 -9.34 0.15
CA GLY A 55 -12.83 -9.35 1.58
C GLY A 55 -11.93 -8.45 2.44
N PHE A 56 -10.76 -8.07 1.95
CA PHE A 56 -10.03 -6.95 2.53
C PHE A 56 -10.78 -5.65 2.21
N VAL A 57 -11.35 -5.01 3.21
CA VAL A 57 -12.16 -3.79 3.01
C VAL A 57 -11.35 -2.66 2.37
N ASN A 58 -10.05 -2.58 2.74
CA ASN A 58 -9.10 -1.60 2.24
C ASN A 58 -7.65 -2.04 2.57
N GLY A 59 -6.66 -1.23 2.20
CA GLY A 59 -5.25 -1.50 2.51
C GLY A 59 -4.96 -1.59 4.01
N THR A 60 -5.56 -0.72 4.81
CA THR A 60 -5.42 -0.75 6.28
C THR A 60 -5.88 -2.08 6.86
N HIS A 61 -6.99 -2.65 6.36
CA HIS A 61 -7.47 -3.97 6.78
C HIS A 61 -6.47 -5.07 6.38
N ALA A 62 -5.93 -5.03 5.17
CA ALA A 62 -4.92 -5.99 4.74
C ALA A 62 -3.66 -5.93 5.62
N ILE A 63 -3.15 -4.72 5.92
CA ILE A 63 -2.01 -4.54 6.84
C ILE A 63 -2.36 -5.01 8.25
N SER A 64 -3.56 -4.72 8.74
CA SER A 64 -4.04 -5.19 10.05
C SER A 64 -4.01 -6.72 10.11
N CYS A 65 -4.56 -7.42 9.11
CA CYS A 65 -4.53 -8.88 9.04
C CYS A 65 -3.09 -9.42 9.02
N ALA A 66 -2.19 -8.78 8.28
CA ALA A 66 -0.78 -9.17 8.24
C ALA A 66 -0.11 -9.02 9.61
N LEU A 67 -0.29 -7.87 10.27
CA LEU A 67 0.31 -7.60 11.59
C LEU A 67 -0.24 -8.53 12.68
N PHE A 68 -1.55 -8.68 12.78
CA PHE A 68 -2.17 -9.63 13.73
C PHE A 68 -1.85 -11.10 13.42
N GLY A 69 -1.57 -11.40 12.13
CA GLY A 69 -1.08 -12.71 11.71
C GLY A 69 0.34 -12.98 12.18
N ALA A 70 1.23 -12.00 12.06
CA ALA A 70 2.64 -12.12 12.36
C ALA A 70 2.99 -12.01 13.85
N LEU A 71 2.20 -11.28 14.64
CA LEU A 71 2.51 -10.88 16.02
C LEU A 71 1.65 -11.62 17.04
N ARG A 72 2.22 -11.82 18.24
CA ARG A 72 1.58 -12.46 19.41
C ARG A 72 1.74 -11.57 20.65
N PRO A 73 0.95 -11.77 21.72
CA PRO A 73 1.13 -11.09 23.00
C PRO A 73 2.57 -11.19 23.50
N GLY A 74 3.16 -10.07 23.87
CA GLY A 74 4.57 -9.95 24.30
C GLY A 74 5.56 -9.66 23.18
N ASP A 75 5.16 -9.76 21.90
CA ASP A 75 5.99 -9.35 20.77
C ASP A 75 6.06 -7.82 20.65
N THR A 76 7.12 -7.34 20.02
CA THR A 76 7.30 -5.92 19.68
C THR A 76 7.28 -5.73 18.16
N LEU A 77 6.46 -4.78 17.71
CA LEU A 77 6.48 -4.23 16.35
C LEU A 77 7.39 -3.01 16.32
N VAL A 78 8.33 -2.96 15.37
CA VAL A 78 9.15 -1.78 15.10
C VAL A 78 8.65 -1.10 13.82
N SER A 79 8.31 0.20 13.88
CA SER A 79 8.17 1.02 12.67
C SER A 79 9.54 1.60 12.32
N ALA A 80 10.02 1.33 11.11
CA ALA A 80 11.41 1.57 10.73
C ALA A 80 11.69 2.99 10.22
N VAL A 81 10.66 3.72 9.74
CA VAL A 81 10.82 5.00 9.03
C VAL A 81 9.91 6.09 9.60
N GLY A 82 9.95 6.24 10.92
CA GLY A 82 9.08 7.15 11.64
C GLY A 82 7.70 6.55 11.93
N ALA A 83 6.74 7.40 12.26
CA ALA A 83 5.37 6.98 12.50
C ALA A 83 4.72 6.48 11.20
N PRO A 84 3.96 5.37 11.23
CA PRO A 84 3.14 4.97 10.10
C PRO A 84 1.96 5.96 9.92
N TYR A 85 1.24 5.83 8.78
CA TYR A 85 0.12 6.71 8.49
C TYR A 85 -1.03 6.59 9.53
N ASP A 86 -1.87 7.63 9.60
CA ASP A 86 -2.80 7.90 10.70
C ASP A 86 -3.73 6.74 11.07
N THR A 87 -4.35 6.09 10.09
CA THR A 87 -5.30 5.00 10.40
C THR A 87 -4.59 3.77 10.97
N LEU A 88 -3.33 3.56 10.61
CA LEU A 88 -2.53 2.46 11.14
C LEU A 88 -2.08 2.71 12.59
N LEU A 89 -1.90 3.97 13.00
CA LEU A 89 -1.64 4.33 14.41
C LEU A 89 -2.74 3.82 15.33
N GLY A 90 -4.01 3.86 14.89
CA GLY A 90 -5.15 3.29 15.62
C GLY A 90 -5.08 1.76 15.69
N VAL A 91 -4.75 1.08 14.59
CA VAL A 91 -4.59 -0.39 14.55
C VAL A 91 -3.50 -0.86 15.52
N ILE A 92 -2.39 -0.12 15.58
CA ILE A 92 -1.27 -0.41 16.50
C ILE A 92 -1.64 -0.07 17.95
N GLY A 93 -2.45 0.96 18.17
CA GLY A 93 -2.80 1.48 19.50
C GLY A 93 -1.85 2.56 20.01
N VAL A 94 -1.14 3.25 19.10
CA VAL A 94 -0.36 4.45 19.42
C VAL A 94 -1.30 5.61 19.73
N VAL A 95 -2.38 5.72 18.93
CA VAL A 95 -3.48 6.67 19.16
C VAL A 95 -4.71 5.87 19.53
N ASP A 96 -5.41 6.29 20.58
CA ASP A 96 -6.67 5.65 20.99
C ASP A 96 -7.78 6.01 19.99
N LYS A 97 -8.21 5.02 19.23
CA LYS A 97 -9.32 5.08 18.27
C LYS A 97 -10.41 4.07 18.59
N GLY A 98 -10.35 3.46 19.78
CA GLY A 98 -11.27 2.43 20.26
C GLY A 98 -10.59 1.10 20.54
N PRO A 99 -11.30 0.13 21.11
CA PRO A 99 -10.76 -1.18 21.51
C PRO A 99 -10.39 -2.06 20.31
N GLY A 100 -9.46 -3.00 20.51
CA GLY A 100 -9.09 -4.01 19.54
C GLY A 100 -7.78 -3.73 18.81
N SER A 101 -6.98 -2.78 19.30
CA SER A 101 -5.63 -2.50 18.79
C SER A 101 -4.64 -3.62 19.11
N LEU A 102 -3.49 -3.67 18.42
CA LEU A 102 -2.38 -4.56 18.77
C LEU A 102 -1.95 -4.41 20.24
N LYS A 103 -1.93 -3.17 20.73
CA LYS A 103 -1.62 -2.86 22.14
C LYS A 103 -2.61 -3.53 23.09
N ASP A 104 -3.90 -3.54 22.79
CA ASP A 104 -4.92 -4.21 23.62
C ASP A 104 -4.71 -5.72 23.70
N TYR A 105 -4.10 -6.30 22.68
CA TYR A 105 -3.71 -7.71 22.63
C TYR A 105 -2.29 -7.96 23.13
N GLY A 106 -1.67 -6.98 23.82
CA GLY A 106 -0.38 -7.16 24.47
C GLY A 106 0.83 -7.11 23.53
N VAL A 107 0.69 -6.56 22.35
CA VAL A 107 1.80 -6.29 21.43
C VAL A 107 2.38 -4.90 21.76
N HIS A 108 3.70 -4.82 21.84
CA HIS A 108 4.42 -3.58 22.07
C HIS A 108 4.76 -2.87 20.77
N TYR A 109 4.89 -1.57 20.83
CA TYR A 109 5.29 -0.75 19.68
C TYR A 109 6.56 0.04 19.99
N ARG A 110 7.44 0.10 19.01
CA ARG A 110 8.64 0.94 19.02
C ARG A 110 8.78 1.63 17.66
N GLN A 111 9.19 2.88 17.66
CA GLN A 111 9.47 3.65 16.47
C GLN A 111 10.96 3.94 16.35
N VAL A 112 11.51 3.84 15.15
CA VAL A 112 12.80 4.39 14.78
C VAL A 112 12.53 5.67 14.01
N ASP A 113 12.91 6.80 14.59
CA ASP A 113 12.74 8.09 13.94
C ASP A 113 13.69 8.24 12.75
N LEU A 114 13.36 9.18 11.86
CA LEU A 114 14.25 9.55 10.77
C LEU A 114 15.48 10.30 11.30
N THR A 115 16.55 10.33 10.52
CA THR A 115 17.70 11.21 10.80
C THR A 115 17.27 12.69 10.72
N PRO A 116 18.11 13.61 11.22
CA PRO A 116 17.83 15.05 11.06
C PRO A 116 17.68 15.50 9.60
N GLU A 117 18.26 14.76 8.66
CA GLU A 117 18.17 14.97 7.21
C GLU A 117 16.91 14.33 6.59
N HIS A 118 15.99 13.82 7.42
CA HIS A 118 14.76 13.14 7.00
C HIS A 118 14.99 11.84 6.18
N THR A 119 16.11 11.17 6.40
CA THR A 119 16.43 9.87 5.80
C THR A 119 16.25 8.73 6.79
N PRO A 120 16.13 7.46 6.32
CA PRO A 120 16.05 6.30 7.20
C PRO A 120 17.28 6.15 8.12
N ASP A 121 17.06 5.99 9.42
CA ASP A 121 18.13 5.74 10.41
C ASP A 121 18.45 4.22 10.48
N ILE A 122 19.25 3.74 9.55
CA ILE A 122 19.66 2.32 9.52
C ILE A 122 20.38 1.88 10.82
N PRO A 123 21.32 2.64 11.40
CA PRO A 123 21.90 2.30 12.71
C PRO A 123 20.83 2.16 13.81
N GLY A 124 19.86 3.05 13.87
CA GLY A 124 18.75 2.99 14.80
C GLY A 124 17.89 1.74 14.62
N MET A 125 17.62 1.34 13.37
CA MET A 125 16.91 0.09 13.06
C MET A 125 17.69 -1.13 13.55
N VAL A 126 19.00 -1.20 13.26
CA VAL A 126 19.89 -2.28 13.70
C VAL A 126 19.88 -2.41 15.23
N GLU A 127 19.93 -1.30 15.94
CA GLU A 127 19.88 -1.32 17.41
C GLU A 127 18.50 -1.76 17.92
N ALA A 128 17.42 -1.29 17.29
CA ALA A 128 16.07 -1.65 17.69
C ALA A 128 15.79 -3.15 17.59
N VAL A 129 16.25 -3.82 16.53
CA VAL A 129 15.97 -5.23 16.29
C VAL A 129 16.83 -6.20 17.08
N LYS A 130 17.82 -5.72 17.86
CA LYS A 130 18.59 -6.55 18.80
C LYS A 130 17.75 -7.00 20.01
N ASP A 131 16.67 -6.27 20.33
CA ASP A 131 15.73 -6.66 21.36
C ASP A 131 15.05 -7.98 20.98
N PRO A 132 15.16 -9.05 21.78
CA PRO A 132 14.61 -10.37 21.46
C PRO A 132 13.08 -10.41 21.37
N THR A 133 12.39 -9.40 21.90
CA THR A 133 10.93 -9.26 21.79
C THR A 133 10.50 -8.78 20.41
N VAL A 134 11.40 -8.15 19.64
CA VAL A 134 11.08 -7.67 18.30
C VAL A 134 10.89 -8.84 17.35
N LYS A 135 9.67 -8.96 16.83
CA LYS A 135 9.28 -10.03 15.90
C LYS A 135 8.97 -9.52 14.50
N ALA A 136 8.56 -8.26 14.37
CA ALA A 136 8.28 -7.67 13.08
C ALA A 136 8.81 -6.24 12.99
N VAL A 137 9.27 -5.90 11.79
CA VAL A 137 9.61 -4.54 11.37
C VAL A 137 8.66 -4.15 10.26
N LEU A 138 8.03 -3.00 10.38
CA LEU A 138 7.18 -2.41 9.36
C LEU A 138 7.93 -1.27 8.66
N ILE A 139 8.01 -1.35 7.34
CA ILE A 139 8.54 -0.30 6.47
C ILE A 139 7.37 0.23 5.63
N GLN A 140 7.06 1.51 5.74
CA GLN A 140 6.12 2.18 4.86
C GLN A 140 6.89 2.77 3.67
N ARG A 141 6.66 2.26 2.44
CA ARG A 141 7.40 2.66 1.24
C ARG A 141 7.09 4.09 0.83
N SER A 142 5.81 4.40 0.63
CA SER A 142 5.38 5.73 0.24
C SER A 142 5.51 6.74 1.37
N LYS A 143 5.80 7.98 1.02
CA LYS A 143 5.87 9.08 1.99
C LYS A 143 4.52 9.37 2.66
N GLY A 144 3.40 9.09 1.99
CA GLY A 144 2.10 9.56 2.45
C GLY A 144 2.11 11.09 2.66
N TYR A 145 1.70 11.54 3.84
CA TYR A 145 1.74 12.96 4.24
C TYR A 145 3.04 13.35 4.97
N SER A 146 4.02 12.45 5.08
CA SER A 146 5.28 12.76 5.76
C SER A 146 6.19 13.64 4.92
N THR A 147 7.17 14.30 5.58
CA THR A 147 8.16 15.18 4.93
C THR A 147 9.35 14.43 4.32
N ARG A 148 9.48 13.11 4.58
CA ARG A 148 10.53 12.29 3.97
C ARG A 148 10.26 12.01 2.50
N ALA A 149 11.28 11.66 1.74
CA ALA A 149 11.10 11.09 0.41
C ALA A 149 10.46 9.69 0.48
N SER A 150 9.80 9.26 -0.60
CA SER A 150 9.37 7.89 -0.78
C SER A 150 10.58 7.00 -1.03
N LEU A 151 10.55 5.77 -0.50
CA LEU A 151 11.69 4.86 -0.54
C LEU A 151 11.77 4.14 -1.88
N SER A 152 12.96 4.11 -2.46
CA SER A 152 13.27 3.21 -3.56
C SER A 152 13.31 1.75 -3.09
N VAL A 153 13.16 0.83 -4.04
CA VAL A 153 13.30 -0.59 -3.74
C VAL A 153 14.73 -0.93 -3.30
N ASP A 154 15.72 -0.24 -3.85
CA ASP A 154 17.11 -0.46 -3.46
C ASP A 154 17.39 0.01 -2.02
N GLU A 155 16.89 1.17 -1.59
CA GLU A 155 16.97 1.62 -0.18
C GLU A 155 16.26 0.65 0.77
N ILE A 156 15.09 0.12 0.38
CA ILE A 156 14.42 -0.94 1.15
C ILE A 156 15.33 -2.17 1.24
N GLY A 157 16.03 -2.53 0.17
CA GLY A 157 17.00 -3.63 0.17
C GLY A 157 18.14 -3.42 1.15
N GLU A 158 18.71 -2.22 1.22
CA GLU A 158 19.75 -1.86 2.20
C GLU A 158 19.24 -1.99 3.64
N MET A 159 18.04 -1.49 3.92
CA MET A 159 17.40 -1.64 5.22
C MET A 159 17.16 -3.12 5.56
N CYS A 160 16.63 -3.90 4.62
CA CYS A 160 16.39 -5.33 4.82
C CYS A 160 17.70 -6.08 5.14
N ALA A 161 18.77 -5.81 4.39
CA ALA A 161 20.06 -6.44 4.62
C ALA A 161 20.65 -6.10 6.01
N ALA A 162 20.56 -4.84 6.43
CA ALA A 162 21.04 -4.39 7.73
C ALA A 162 20.23 -5.01 8.88
N ILE A 163 18.91 -4.98 8.80
CA ILE A 163 17.99 -5.57 9.78
C ILE A 163 18.25 -7.08 9.88
N ARG A 164 18.33 -7.79 8.74
CA ARG A 164 18.54 -9.23 8.67
C ARG A 164 19.89 -9.66 9.25
N SER A 165 20.93 -8.85 9.04
CA SER A 165 22.25 -9.08 9.63
C SER A 165 22.22 -9.00 11.16
N ALA A 166 21.44 -8.10 11.74
CA ALA A 166 21.32 -7.92 13.18
C ALA A 166 20.35 -8.92 13.83
N ASN A 167 19.26 -9.25 13.16
CA ASN A 167 18.26 -10.22 13.63
C ASN A 167 17.72 -11.06 12.45
N PRO A 168 18.29 -12.26 12.21
CA PRO A 168 17.87 -13.11 11.08
C PRO A 168 16.45 -13.68 11.20
N LYS A 169 15.80 -13.55 12.37
CA LYS A 169 14.49 -14.16 12.65
C LYS A 169 13.33 -13.15 12.62
N VAL A 170 13.63 -11.86 12.50
CA VAL A 170 12.60 -10.81 12.48
C VAL A 170 11.88 -10.82 11.12
N TRP A 171 10.56 -10.66 11.13
CA TRP A 171 9.78 -10.46 9.91
C TRP A 171 9.90 -9.03 9.41
N ILE A 172 10.14 -8.85 8.13
CA ILE A 172 10.19 -7.53 7.49
C ILE A 172 8.97 -7.39 6.59
N LEU A 173 8.03 -6.55 7.01
CA LEU A 173 6.78 -6.27 6.31
C LEU A 173 6.88 -4.89 5.66
N VAL A 174 6.45 -4.78 4.41
CA VAL A 174 6.42 -3.51 3.69
C VAL A 174 4.99 -3.15 3.31
N ASP A 175 4.52 -1.97 3.75
CA ASP A 175 3.38 -1.32 3.14
C ASP A 175 3.82 -0.76 1.79
N ASN A 176 3.37 -1.39 0.72
CA ASN A 176 3.79 -1.12 -0.65
C ASN A 176 2.82 -0.19 -1.41
N CYS A 177 1.76 0.29 -0.74
CA CYS A 177 0.78 1.18 -1.36
C CYS A 177 1.45 2.34 -2.10
N TYR A 178 0.99 2.61 -3.31
CA TYR A 178 1.47 3.64 -4.23
C TYR A 178 2.82 3.36 -4.90
N GLY A 179 3.58 2.34 -4.46
CA GLY A 179 4.87 1.99 -5.05
C GLY A 179 4.81 0.90 -6.10
N GLU A 180 3.74 0.09 -6.11
CA GLU A 180 3.63 -1.06 -7.00
C GLU A 180 3.74 -0.64 -8.47
N PHE A 181 4.54 -1.38 -9.24
CA PHE A 181 4.80 -1.15 -10.68
C PHE A 181 5.44 0.21 -11.04
N VAL A 182 5.85 1.03 -10.07
CA VAL A 182 6.60 2.26 -10.34
C VAL A 182 8.03 1.92 -10.74
N GLU A 183 8.68 1.02 -9.98
CA GLU A 183 9.97 0.46 -10.31
C GLU A 183 9.81 -0.94 -10.96
N THR A 184 10.91 -1.49 -11.47
CA THR A 184 10.90 -2.82 -12.10
C THR A 184 11.10 -3.96 -11.11
N LYS A 185 11.44 -3.66 -9.87
CA LYS A 185 11.55 -4.61 -8.76
C LYS A 185 10.55 -4.24 -7.67
N GLU A 186 10.18 -5.24 -6.88
CA GLU A 186 9.33 -5.06 -5.72
C GLU A 186 10.10 -5.37 -4.42
N PRO A 187 9.69 -4.86 -3.25
CA PRO A 187 10.43 -4.99 -1.99
C PRO A 187 10.74 -6.43 -1.57
N THR A 188 9.89 -7.38 -1.92
CA THR A 188 10.11 -8.81 -1.65
C THR A 188 11.29 -9.40 -2.43
N GLN A 189 11.63 -8.82 -3.57
CA GLN A 189 12.77 -9.25 -4.38
C GLN A 189 14.12 -8.75 -3.82
N VAL A 190 14.10 -7.89 -2.81
CA VAL A 190 15.29 -7.31 -2.17
C VAL A 190 15.36 -7.60 -0.66
N GLY A 191 14.53 -8.52 -0.16
CA GLY A 191 14.69 -9.06 1.21
C GLY A 191 13.53 -8.81 2.17
N ALA A 192 12.45 -8.13 1.75
CA ALA A 192 11.21 -8.11 2.54
C ALA A 192 10.56 -9.50 2.56
N ASP A 193 9.99 -9.89 3.70
CA ASP A 193 9.28 -11.17 3.85
C ASP A 193 7.84 -11.08 3.39
N LEU A 194 7.27 -9.88 3.42
CA LEU A 194 5.88 -9.63 3.08
C LEU A 194 5.68 -8.23 2.52
N VAL A 195 4.89 -8.11 1.48
CA VAL A 195 4.33 -6.84 1.00
C VAL A 195 2.81 -6.86 1.14
N VAL A 196 2.26 -5.70 1.44
CA VAL A 196 0.81 -5.51 1.60
C VAL A 196 0.39 -4.28 0.83
N GLY A 197 -0.80 -4.31 0.24
CA GLY A 197 -1.35 -3.14 -0.43
C GLY A 197 -2.84 -3.23 -0.69
N SER A 198 -3.34 -2.21 -1.33
CA SER A 198 -4.76 -2.05 -1.68
C SER A 198 -5.00 -2.30 -3.16
N LEU A 199 -6.05 -3.08 -3.48
CA LEU A 199 -6.43 -3.32 -4.88
C LEU A 199 -7.06 -2.09 -5.55
N ILE A 200 -7.62 -1.14 -4.78
CA ILE A 200 -8.16 0.09 -5.39
C ILE A 200 -7.07 1.07 -5.84
N LYS A 201 -5.80 0.82 -5.45
CA LYS A 201 -4.63 1.63 -5.80
C LYS A 201 -3.94 1.05 -7.04
N ASN A 202 -2.62 1.14 -7.10
CA ASN A 202 -1.82 0.75 -8.26
C ASN A 202 -2.19 -0.61 -8.86
N PRO A 203 -2.28 -1.71 -8.09
CA PRO A 203 -2.51 -3.04 -8.65
C PRO A 203 -3.88 -3.21 -9.32
N GLY A 204 -4.86 -2.41 -8.95
CA GLY A 204 -6.20 -2.49 -9.52
C GLY A 204 -6.38 -1.75 -10.83
N GLY A 205 -5.37 -0.99 -11.30
CA GLY A 205 -5.40 -0.31 -12.59
C GLY A 205 -6.59 0.63 -12.82
N GLY A 206 -7.22 1.13 -11.73
CA GLY A 206 -8.43 1.95 -11.78
C GLY A 206 -9.73 1.18 -12.00
N LEU A 207 -9.70 -0.16 -12.00
CA LEU A 207 -10.87 -1.02 -12.25
C LEU A 207 -11.30 -1.85 -11.03
N ALA A 208 -10.37 -2.27 -10.17
CA ALA A 208 -10.71 -3.04 -8.99
C ALA A 208 -11.57 -2.21 -8.03
N PRO A 209 -12.81 -2.64 -7.73
CA PRO A 209 -13.75 -1.81 -6.97
C PRO A 209 -13.48 -1.80 -5.46
N THR A 210 -12.74 -2.76 -4.96
CA THR A 210 -12.43 -2.95 -3.54
C THR A 210 -11.33 -3.98 -3.37
N GLY A 211 -10.88 -4.20 -2.15
CA GLY A 211 -10.00 -5.29 -1.82
C GLY A 211 -8.57 -4.88 -1.46
N GLY A 212 -7.81 -5.89 -1.12
CA GLY A 212 -6.39 -5.78 -0.82
C GLY A 212 -5.63 -7.04 -1.23
N TYR A 213 -4.32 -6.95 -1.14
CA TYR A 213 -3.44 -8.09 -1.36
C TYR A 213 -2.37 -8.15 -0.27
N ILE A 214 -1.92 -9.36 -0.01
CA ILE A 214 -0.74 -9.67 0.80
C ILE A 214 0.08 -10.68 -0.01
N ALA A 215 1.38 -10.45 -0.20
CA ALA A 215 2.26 -11.38 -0.91
C ALA A 215 3.58 -11.54 -0.14
N GLY A 216 4.06 -12.78 0.03
CA GLY A 216 5.25 -13.02 0.85
C GLY A 216 5.49 -14.48 1.18
N LYS A 217 6.04 -14.70 2.37
CA LYS A 217 6.29 -16.02 2.93
C LYS A 217 4.98 -16.77 3.19
N GLN A 218 4.94 -18.05 2.81
CA GLN A 218 3.76 -18.91 2.94
C GLN A 218 3.16 -18.86 4.35
N GLU A 219 3.98 -19.01 5.39
CA GLU A 219 3.53 -18.99 6.78
C GLU A 219 2.88 -17.67 7.22
N LEU A 220 3.34 -16.52 6.68
CA LEU A 220 2.73 -15.22 6.94
C LEU A 220 1.41 -15.06 6.20
N ILE A 221 1.33 -15.57 4.98
CA ILE A 221 0.08 -15.59 4.19
C ILE A 221 -0.99 -16.42 4.89
N GLU A 222 -0.64 -17.62 5.34
CA GLU A 222 -1.54 -18.47 6.10
C GLU A 222 -2.01 -17.81 7.40
N ALA A 223 -1.10 -17.22 8.16
CA ALA A 223 -1.42 -16.52 9.39
C ALA A 223 -2.34 -15.32 9.16
N ALA A 224 -2.10 -14.53 8.09
CA ALA A 224 -2.94 -13.39 7.71
C ALA A 224 -4.33 -13.83 7.26
N SER A 225 -4.45 -14.95 6.52
CA SER A 225 -5.72 -15.48 6.06
C SER A 225 -6.64 -15.89 7.21
N MET A 226 -6.07 -16.41 8.32
CA MET A 226 -6.81 -16.71 9.55
C MET A 226 -7.35 -15.45 10.26
N ARG A 227 -6.81 -14.28 9.94
CA ARG A 227 -7.30 -12.99 10.47
C ARG A 227 -8.33 -12.35 9.55
N LEU A 228 -8.21 -12.59 8.24
CA LEU A 228 -9.19 -12.14 7.27
C LEU A 228 -10.55 -12.87 7.47
N THR A 229 -10.50 -14.14 7.73
CA THR A 229 -11.67 -15.01 7.95
C THR A 229 -11.76 -15.45 9.42
N ALA A 230 -11.37 -16.67 9.71
CA ALA A 230 -11.27 -17.20 11.06
C ALA A 230 -10.22 -18.33 11.14
N PRO A 231 -9.67 -18.63 12.33
CA PRO A 231 -8.83 -19.79 12.54
C PRO A 231 -9.56 -21.07 12.10
N GLY A 232 -8.89 -21.86 11.26
CA GLY A 232 -9.45 -23.10 10.70
C GLY A 232 -10.19 -22.93 9.36
N ILE A 233 -10.48 -21.69 8.93
CA ILE A 233 -11.04 -21.38 7.61
C ILE A 233 -9.92 -20.89 6.68
N GLY A 234 -9.17 -19.86 7.10
CA GLY A 234 -8.06 -19.35 6.33
C GLY A 234 -8.45 -18.78 4.97
N GLY A 235 -7.62 -19.04 3.96
CA GLY A 235 -7.81 -18.54 2.57
C GLY A 235 -8.77 -19.34 1.70
N GLU A 236 -9.28 -20.49 2.20
CA GLU A 236 -10.13 -21.42 1.43
C GLU A 236 -11.54 -20.89 1.16
N CYS A 237 -11.97 -19.86 1.87
CA CYS A 237 -13.33 -19.31 1.84
C CYS A 237 -13.29 -17.83 1.47
N GLY A 238 -14.27 -17.39 0.71
CA GLY A 238 -14.44 -15.98 0.35
C GLY A 238 -14.92 -15.81 -1.09
N SER A 239 -16.21 -15.50 -1.25
CA SER A 239 -16.80 -15.33 -2.58
C SER A 239 -16.28 -14.06 -3.26
N THR A 240 -16.05 -14.12 -4.57
CA THR A 240 -15.56 -13.01 -5.39
C THR A 240 -16.68 -12.13 -5.96
N LEU A 241 -17.93 -12.55 -5.85
CA LEU A 241 -19.13 -11.78 -6.22
C LEU A 241 -19.09 -11.23 -7.65
N GLY A 242 -18.46 -11.97 -8.58
CA GLY A 242 -18.32 -11.54 -9.97
C GLY A 242 -17.24 -10.49 -10.24
N ASN A 243 -16.38 -10.18 -9.27
CA ASN A 243 -15.34 -9.17 -9.43
C ASN A 243 -14.06 -9.68 -10.13
N ASN A 244 -13.88 -10.99 -10.32
CA ASN A 244 -12.67 -11.56 -10.91
C ASN A 244 -12.26 -10.87 -12.21
N ARG A 245 -13.20 -10.65 -13.12
CA ARG A 245 -12.90 -9.96 -14.40
C ARG A 245 -12.26 -8.58 -14.18
N LEU A 246 -12.77 -7.80 -13.25
CA LEU A 246 -12.26 -6.46 -12.95
C LEU A 246 -10.88 -6.53 -12.28
N LEU A 247 -10.64 -7.53 -11.43
CA LEU A 247 -9.35 -7.74 -10.78
C LEU A 247 -8.27 -8.15 -11.80
N TYR A 248 -8.57 -9.10 -12.69
CA TYR A 248 -7.65 -9.52 -13.75
C TYR A 248 -7.36 -8.40 -14.76
N GLN A 249 -8.41 -7.74 -15.24
CA GLN A 249 -8.25 -6.64 -16.18
C GLN A 249 -7.54 -5.46 -15.54
N GLY A 250 -7.84 -5.16 -14.29
CA GLY A 250 -7.18 -4.12 -13.52
C GLY A 250 -5.69 -4.40 -13.37
N LEU A 251 -5.30 -5.62 -12.97
CA LEU A 251 -3.90 -6.02 -12.87
C LEU A 251 -3.19 -5.93 -14.24
N PHE A 252 -3.85 -6.36 -15.31
CA PHE A 252 -3.27 -6.25 -16.67
C PHE A 252 -3.01 -4.80 -17.07
N LEU A 253 -3.89 -3.88 -16.71
CA LEU A 253 -3.77 -2.45 -17.00
C LEU A 253 -2.91 -1.69 -15.97
N ALA A 254 -2.65 -2.28 -14.81
CA ALA A 254 -1.96 -1.60 -13.70
C ALA A 254 -0.63 -0.94 -14.10
N PRO A 255 0.31 -1.59 -14.82
CA PRO A 255 1.55 -0.94 -15.22
C PRO A 255 1.34 0.27 -16.13
N HIS A 256 0.32 0.24 -17.00
CA HIS A 256 -0.04 1.38 -17.84
C HIS A 256 -0.62 2.53 -17.03
N THR A 257 -1.58 2.23 -16.14
CA THR A 257 -2.23 3.22 -15.28
C THR A 257 -1.21 3.90 -14.36
N VAL A 258 -0.33 3.12 -13.73
CA VAL A 258 0.76 3.63 -12.88
C VAL A 258 1.71 4.54 -13.68
N ALA A 259 2.08 4.14 -14.91
CA ALA A 259 2.93 4.96 -15.76
C ALA A 259 2.25 6.30 -16.13
N GLN A 260 0.92 6.33 -16.33
CA GLN A 260 0.19 7.56 -16.54
C GLN A 260 0.12 8.41 -15.27
N ALA A 261 -0.10 7.80 -14.10
CA ALA A 261 -0.08 8.50 -12.81
C ALA A 261 1.27 9.19 -12.57
N VAL A 262 2.39 8.47 -12.77
CA VAL A 262 3.75 9.04 -12.65
C VAL A 262 3.96 10.18 -13.65
N LYS A 263 3.55 10.03 -14.92
CA LYS A 263 3.66 11.10 -15.91
C LYS A 263 2.85 12.33 -15.51
N THR A 264 1.64 12.13 -15.00
CA THR A 264 0.79 13.22 -14.52
C THR A 264 1.42 13.93 -13.33
N ALA A 265 2.02 13.20 -12.40
CA ALA A 265 2.74 13.74 -11.25
C ALA A 265 3.94 14.60 -11.71
N VAL A 266 4.77 14.10 -12.64
CA VAL A 266 5.90 14.86 -13.21
C VAL A 266 5.44 16.11 -13.95
N PHE A 267 4.40 15.98 -14.76
CA PHE A 267 3.82 17.11 -15.48
C PHE A 267 3.28 18.17 -14.51
N GLY A 268 2.52 17.75 -13.49
CA GLY A 268 1.98 18.64 -12.45
C GLY A 268 3.09 19.34 -11.69
N ALA A 269 4.15 18.62 -11.30
CA ALA A 269 5.32 19.20 -10.65
C ALA A 269 5.93 20.31 -11.52
N LEU A 270 6.22 20.03 -12.79
CA LEU A 270 6.82 21.03 -13.70
C LEU A 270 5.93 22.27 -13.87
N VAL A 271 4.62 22.08 -14.04
CA VAL A 271 3.67 23.21 -14.15
C VAL A 271 3.69 24.08 -12.89
N MET A 272 3.67 23.45 -11.72
CA MET A 272 3.65 24.18 -10.44
C MET A 272 4.98 24.89 -10.17
N GLU A 273 6.11 24.27 -10.53
CA GLU A 273 7.44 24.91 -10.47
C GLU A 273 7.52 26.15 -11.37
N LEU A 274 7.02 26.07 -12.61
CA LEU A 274 6.94 27.21 -13.52
C LEU A 274 6.04 28.35 -13.00
N LEU A 275 5.06 28.01 -12.16
CA LEU A 275 4.20 28.97 -11.46
C LEU A 275 4.83 29.53 -10.17
N GLY A 276 6.02 29.06 -9.79
CA GLY A 276 6.75 29.51 -8.61
C GLY A 276 6.42 28.79 -7.31
N TYR A 277 5.74 27.63 -7.36
CA TYR A 277 5.47 26.81 -6.18
C TYR A 277 6.57 25.77 -5.97
N GLN A 278 6.84 25.45 -4.71
CA GLN A 278 7.70 24.33 -4.36
C GLN A 278 6.93 23.00 -4.55
N THR A 279 7.63 21.99 -5.07
CA THR A 279 7.07 20.64 -5.31
C THR A 279 7.96 19.57 -4.69
N GLU A 280 7.35 18.48 -4.25
CA GLU A 280 8.03 17.30 -3.70
C GLU A 280 7.36 16.00 -4.18
N PRO A 281 8.09 15.16 -4.93
CA PRO A 281 9.41 15.36 -5.53
C PRO A 281 9.40 16.48 -6.57
N ALA A 282 10.57 17.04 -6.90
CA ALA A 282 10.70 17.97 -8.02
C ALA A 282 10.43 17.26 -9.36
N SER A 283 10.13 18.04 -10.40
CA SER A 283 9.82 17.49 -11.74
C SER A 283 10.96 16.67 -12.34
N THR A 284 12.21 16.92 -11.90
CA THR A 284 13.43 16.22 -12.35
C THR A 284 13.83 15.03 -11.47
N ASP A 285 13.17 14.84 -10.34
CA ASP A 285 13.54 13.78 -9.40
C ASP A 285 13.04 12.42 -9.87
N VAL A 286 13.79 11.37 -9.51
CA VAL A 286 13.38 9.99 -9.69
C VAL A 286 12.18 9.70 -8.80
N ARG A 287 11.23 8.92 -9.30
CA ARG A 287 10.00 8.59 -8.60
C ARG A 287 10.01 7.15 -8.12
N HIS A 288 9.60 6.94 -6.86
CA HIS A 288 9.50 5.63 -6.22
C HIS A 288 8.06 5.28 -5.81
N ASP A 289 7.17 6.25 -5.94
CA ASP A 289 5.71 6.11 -5.84
C ASP A 289 5.00 7.09 -6.81
N ILE A 290 3.67 7.18 -6.72
CA ILE A 290 2.85 8.08 -7.55
C ILE A 290 2.48 9.38 -6.82
N ILE A 291 2.97 9.60 -5.61
CA ILE A 291 2.61 10.77 -4.79
C ILE A 291 3.33 12.01 -5.30
N GLN A 292 2.58 13.10 -5.40
CA GLN A 292 3.09 14.43 -5.72
C GLN A 292 2.55 15.44 -4.72
N MET A 293 3.43 16.18 -4.08
CA MET A 293 3.08 17.24 -3.14
C MET A 293 3.35 18.61 -3.75
N PHE A 294 2.46 19.56 -3.49
CA PHE A 294 2.58 20.96 -3.86
C PHE A 294 2.46 21.83 -2.63
N HIS A 295 3.41 22.74 -2.41
CA HIS A 295 3.41 23.65 -1.27
C HIS A 295 2.81 25.01 -1.69
N PHE A 296 1.55 25.23 -1.37
CA PHE A 296 0.86 26.48 -1.69
C PHE A 296 1.13 27.64 -0.72
N GLY A 297 1.59 27.34 0.49
CA GLY A 297 1.92 28.33 1.51
C GLY A 297 0.74 29.12 2.09
N ALA A 298 -0.47 28.96 1.52
CA ALA A 298 -1.68 29.62 2.00
C ALA A 298 -2.94 28.81 1.63
N PRO A 299 -4.05 28.96 2.38
CA PRO A 299 -5.30 28.22 2.12
C PRO A 299 -5.97 28.57 0.79
N GLU A 300 -5.92 29.83 0.37
CA GLU A 300 -6.67 30.29 -0.83
C GLU A 300 -6.16 29.68 -2.16
N PRO A 301 -4.84 29.61 -2.45
CA PRO A 301 -4.34 28.88 -3.61
C PRO A 301 -4.69 27.39 -3.56
N LEU A 302 -4.60 26.74 -2.38
CA LEU A 302 -4.96 25.34 -2.17
C LEU A 302 -6.43 25.10 -2.52
N LYS A 303 -7.36 25.90 -1.98
CA LYS A 303 -8.79 25.81 -2.28
C LYS A 303 -9.08 25.96 -3.78
N LYS A 304 -8.42 26.94 -4.43
CA LYS A 304 -8.57 27.15 -5.88
C LYS A 304 -8.07 25.98 -6.68
N PHE A 305 -6.94 25.39 -6.27
CA PHE A 305 -6.40 24.18 -6.91
C PHE A 305 -7.37 23.02 -6.79
N CYS A 306 -7.87 22.69 -5.58
CA CYS A 306 -8.83 21.63 -5.36
C CYS A 306 -10.14 21.84 -6.15
N LYS A 307 -10.66 23.08 -6.20
CA LYS A 307 -11.83 23.41 -7.03
C LYS A 307 -11.57 23.22 -8.52
N GLY A 308 -10.38 23.56 -9.00
CA GLY A 308 -9.96 23.34 -10.39
C GLY A 308 -9.88 21.87 -10.75
N ILE A 309 -9.30 21.04 -9.89
CA ILE A 309 -9.24 19.58 -10.05
C ILE A 309 -10.65 18.98 -10.05
N GLN A 310 -11.51 19.36 -9.09
CA GLN A 310 -12.89 18.89 -9.03
C GLN A 310 -13.65 19.24 -10.31
N PHE A 311 -13.54 20.45 -10.78
CA PHE A 311 -14.19 20.93 -12.02
C PHE A 311 -13.70 20.13 -13.26
N GLY A 312 -12.44 19.74 -13.31
CA GLY A 312 -11.84 18.95 -14.39
C GLY A 312 -12.10 17.44 -14.29
N SER A 313 -12.68 16.97 -13.20
CA SER A 313 -12.90 15.53 -12.95
C SER A 313 -14.10 14.98 -13.72
N PRO A 314 -14.11 13.67 -14.08
CA PRO A 314 -15.22 13.06 -14.82
C PRO A 314 -16.47 12.83 -13.95
N VAL A 315 -16.32 12.73 -12.63
CA VAL A 315 -17.41 12.49 -11.68
C VAL A 315 -17.55 13.71 -10.77
N ASP A 316 -18.76 14.12 -10.49
CA ASP A 316 -19.10 15.24 -9.60
C ASP A 316 -18.40 16.58 -9.95
N SER A 317 -18.11 16.82 -11.21
CA SER A 317 -17.44 18.06 -11.68
C SER A 317 -18.18 19.35 -11.32
N TYR A 318 -19.48 19.29 -11.06
CA TYR A 318 -20.34 20.40 -10.63
C TYR A 318 -20.26 20.71 -9.14
N VAL A 319 -19.65 19.83 -8.35
CA VAL A 319 -19.50 20.02 -6.90
C VAL A 319 -18.33 20.97 -6.60
N THR A 320 -18.50 21.82 -5.61
CA THR A 320 -17.44 22.67 -5.09
C THR A 320 -16.94 22.09 -3.77
N PRO A 321 -15.70 21.57 -3.70
CA PRO A 321 -15.15 21.10 -2.45
C PRO A 321 -14.87 22.28 -1.51
N GLU A 322 -15.16 22.07 -0.22
CA GLU A 322 -14.90 23.05 0.83
C GLU A 322 -14.12 22.38 1.98
N PRO A 323 -13.24 23.15 2.68
CA PRO A 323 -12.54 22.64 3.85
C PRO A 323 -13.50 22.22 4.95
N TRP A 324 -13.20 21.12 5.64
CA TRP A 324 -13.99 20.63 6.76
C TRP A 324 -13.11 19.96 7.81
N ASP A 325 -13.64 19.80 9.04
CA ASP A 325 -12.94 19.16 10.15
C ASP A 325 -13.04 17.64 10.02
N MET A 326 -12.05 17.04 9.37
CA MET A 326 -12.01 15.61 9.13
C MET A 326 -11.49 14.87 10.37
N PRO A 327 -12.19 13.82 10.85
CA PRO A 327 -11.73 13.04 12.00
C PRO A 327 -10.33 12.46 11.78
N GLY A 328 -9.42 12.71 12.72
CA GLY A 328 -8.04 12.22 12.67
C GLY A 328 -7.02 13.23 12.17
N TYR A 329 -7.43 14.43 11.81
CA TYR A 329 -6.54 15.53 11.40
C TYR A 329 -6.63 16.69 12.40
N ASP A 330 -5.49 17.34 12.64
CA ASP A 330 -5.40 18.50 13.56
C ASP A 330 -5.75 19.84 12.89
N CYS A 331 -6.03 19.82 11.59
CA CYS A 331 -6.41 20.98 10.80
C CYS A 331 -7.53 20.62 9.81
N GLN A 332 -8.17 21.63 9.26
CA GLN A 332 -9.17 21.42 8.20
C GLN A 332 -8.53 20.83 6.96
N VAL A 333 -9.23 19.89 6.34
CA VAL A 333 -8.84 19.21 5.11
C VAL A 333 -9.85 19.55 4.01
N ILE A 334 -9.37 19.77 2.79
CA ILE A 334 -10.20 19.87 1.60
C ILE A 334 -9.84 18.71 0.67
N MET A 335 -10.85 17.99 0.18
CA MET A 335 -10.67 16.87 -0.73
C MET A 335 -11.39 17.14 -2.04
N ALA A 336 -10.68 17.04 -3.15
CA ALA A 336 -11.29 16.94 -4.47
C ALA A 336 -11.47 15.46 -4.79
N ALA A 337 -12.67 15.05 -5.15
CA ALA A 337 -13.02 13.69 -5.51
C ALA A 337 -13.69 13.69 -6.88
N GLY A 338 -13.34 12.75 -7.74
CA GLY A 338 -13.89 12.74 -9.10
C GLY A 338 -13.47 11.48 -9.86
N ALA A 339 -12.91 10.50 -9.15
CA ALA A 339 -12.58 9.19 -9.68
C ALA A 339 -13.79 8.25 -9.64
N PHE A 340 -13.83 7.26 -10.53
CA PHE A 340 -14.84 6.20 -10.53
C PHE A 340 -14.72 5.26 -9.33
N ILE A 341 -13.51 5.11 -8.80
CA ILE A 341 -13.21 4.33 -7.60
C ILE A 341 -12.59 5.30 -6.59
N GLN A 342 -13.27 5.50 -5.46
CA GLN A 342 -12.75 6.36 -4.38
C GLN A 342 -11.45 5.79 -3.81
N GLY A 343 -10.45 6.62 -3.60
CA GLY A 343 -9.12 6.23 -3.12
C GLY A 343 -8.23 5.56 -4.18
N ALA A 344 -8.63 5.58 -5.46
CA ALA A 344 -7.81 5.06 -6.56
C ALA A 344 -6.51 5.88 -6.74
N SER A 345 -5.54 5.31 -7.48
CA SER A 345 -4.21 5.91 -7.71
C SER A 345 -4.20 7.31 -8.35
N ILE A 346 -5.32 7.78 -8.85
CA ILE A 346 -5.46 9.10 -9.47
C ILE A 346 -6.31 10.07 -8.63
N GLU A 347 -6.66 9.69 -7.41
CA GLU A 347 -7.38 10.56 -6.49
C GLU A 347 -6.47 11.66 -5.94
N LEU A 348 -7.05 12.83 -5.77
CA LEU A 348 -6.39 14.00 -5.18
C LEU A 348 -6.96 14.31 -3.81
N SER A 349 -6.12 14.48 -2.83
CA SER A 349 -6.50 14.85 -1.47
C SER A 349 -5.58 15.95 -0.90
#